data_4eb71d855556ec9fd24bd22839ff88ab
#
_entry.id   4eb71d855556ec9fd24bd22839ff88ab
#
_cell.length_a   1.000
_cell.length_b   1.000
_cell.length_c   1.000
_cell.angle_alpha   90.00
_cell.angle_beta   90.00
_cell.angle_gamma   90.00
#
_symmetry.space_group_name_H-M   'P 1'
#
loop_
_entity.id
_entity.type
_entity.pdbx_description
1 polymer ?
#
loop_
_entity_poly.entity_id
_entity_poly.type
_entity_poly.pdbx_seq_one_letter_code
_entity_poly.pdbx_strand_id
1 'polypeptide(L)'
;MNWNDTYNVELDNFKNFGDPGAEWFGHGIGLKMIKCIQSNCKISQEDPILDVGCGNALLLIQLAKLGFSNLYGIDYSAPAVKLANSIVKDQKIENITLKEFDFLTDDVKTLPTFSLVLDKGTYDVISMDDENKEKRTRYKENIIDLLQPNGMFLIVSCNWTQLELNEQFGDAFQVVHTIPTPSFQFGGAVGNTLSATLYQKL
;
A
#
# COMPACT_ATOMS: atom_id res chain seq x y z
N MET A 1 -4.05 -11.24 -13.85
CA MET A 1 -3.32 -12.10 -12.88
C MET A 1 -4.32 -12.47 -11.79
N ASN A 2 -4.35 -13.74 -11.34
CA ASN A 2 -5.22 -14.15 -10.23
C ASN A 2 -4.37 -14.17 -8.94
N TRP A 3 -4.55 -13.19 -8.07
CA TRP A 3 -3.78 -13.06 -6.85
C TRP A 3 -4.01 -14.21 -5.85
N ASN A 4 -5.21 -14.81 -5.83
CA ASN A 4 -5.47 -15.98 -5.01
C ASN A 4 -4.56 -17.15 -5.37
N ASP A 5 -4.35 -17.40 -6.68
CA ASP A 5 -3.46 -18.48 -7.13
C ASP A 5 -2.00 -18.17 -6.78
N THR A 6 -1.56 -16.93 -6.97
CA THR A 6 -0.21 -16.48 -6.60
C THR A 6 0.04 -16.68 -5.10
N TYR A 7 -0.85 -16.17 -4.24
CA TYR A 7 -0.66 -16.29 -2.80
C TYR A 7 -0.88 -17.70 -2.24
N ASN A 8 -1.62 -18.56 -2.92
CA ASN A 8 -1.65 -19.99 -2.56
C ASN A 8 -0.28 -20.64 -2.72
N VAL A 9 0.42 -20.36 -3.82
CA VAL A 9 1.79 -20.86 -4.04
C VAL A 9 2.77 -20.31 -3.00
N GLU A 10 2.72 -18.99 -2.72
CA GLU A 10 3.57 -18.38 -1.71
C GLU A 10 3.29 -18.90 -0.30
N LEU A 11 2.01 -19.13 0.04
CA LEU A 11 1.62 -19.72 1.33
C LEU A 11 2.17 -21.15 1.50
N ASP A 12 2.15 -21.95 0.45
CA ASP A 12 2.70 -23.29 0.48
C ASP A 12 4.24 -23.28 0.55
N ASN A 13 4.89 -22.34 -0.14
CA ASN A 13 6.34 -22.12 -0.03
C ASN A 13 6.72 -21.71 1.40
N PHE A 14 5.95 -20.81 2.02
CA PHE A 14 6.20 -20.41 3.40
C PHE A 14 6.07 -21.59 4.38
N LYS A 15 5.01 -22.41 4.26
CA LYS A 15 4.82 -23.59 5.10
C LYS A 15 5.95 -24.62 4.96
N ASN A 16 6.47 -24.81 3.75
CA ASN A 16 7.44 -25.85 3.48
C ASN A 16 8.90 -25.39 3.69
N PHE A 17 9.19 -24.12 3.47
CA PHE A 17 10.57 -23.62 3.41
C PHE A 17 10.79 -22.35 4.26
N GLY A 18 9.74 -21.74 4.84
CA GLY A 18 9.86 -20.48 5.57
C GLY A 18 10.08 -19.26 4.68
N ASP A 19 9.85 -19.38 3.36
CA ASP A 19 10.03 -18.29 2.41
C ASP A 19 8.81 -17.33 2.49
N PRO A 20 8.99 -16.06 2.91
CA PRO A 20 7.88 -15.10 3.04
C PRO A 20 7.34 -14.60 1.68
N GLY A 21 7.92 -15.05 0.57
CA GLY A 21 7.55 -14.59 -0.76
C GLY A 21 8.21 -13.27 -1.19
N ALA A 22 7.95 -12.87 -2.42
CA ALA A 22 8.53 -11.66 -3.00
C ALA A 22 7.80 -10.40 -2.53
N GLU A 23 8.56 -9.31 -2.36
CA GLU A 23 7.99 -7.98 -2.16
C GLU A 23 7.69 -7.35 -3.53
N TRP A 24 6.43 -6.95 -3.74
CA TRP A 24 6.02 -6.29 -4.98
C TRP A 24 6.80 -4.98 -5.18
N PHE A 25 7.31 -4.73 -6.37
CA PHE A 25 8.26 -3.68 -6.75
C PHE A 25 9.67 -3.84 -6.12
N GLY A 26 9.90 -4.91 -5.37
CA GLY A 26 11.18 -5.19 -4.72
C GLY A 26 11.43 -4.41 -3.44
N HIS A 27 12.32 -4.95 -2.62
CA HIS A 27 12.63 -4.42 -1.29
C HIS A 27 13.11 -2.95 -1.27
N GLY A 28 13.75 -2.49 -2.32
CA GLY A 28 14.27 -1.12 -2.39
C GLY A 28 13.20 -0.02 -2.32
N ILE A 29 12.00 -0.26 -2.85
CA ILE A 29 10.93 0.74 -2.80
C ILE A 29 10.26 0.77 -1.41
N GLY A 30 10.09 -0.40 -0.77
CA GLY A 30 9.61 -0.48 0.61
C GLY A 30 10.47 0.33 1.57
N LEU A 31 11.79 0.21 1.48
CA LEU A 31 12.73 1.02 2.29
C LEU A 31 12.61 2.52 2.01
N LYS A 32 12.38 2.93 0.76
CA LYS A 32 12.16 4.35 0.41
C LYS A 32 10.83 4.85 0.97
N MET A 33 9.77 4.06 0.95
CA MET A 33 8.49 4.39 1.60
C MET A 33 8.68 4.59 3.10
N ILE A 34 9.34 3.68 3.78
CA ILE A 34 9.65 3.79 5.22
C ILE A 34 10.44 5.06 5.52
N LYS A 35 11.49 5.35 4.75
CA LYS A 35 12.27 6.59 4.92
C LYS A 35 11.40 7.83 4.69
N CYS A 36 10.51 7.80 3.71
CA CYS A 36 9.57 8.88 3.47
C CYS A 36 8.63 9.09 4.68
N ILE A 37 8.08 8.00 5.23
CA ILE A 37 7.22 8.03 6.42
C ILE A 37 7.96 8.68 7.60
N GLN A 38 9.17 8.23 7.91
CA GLN A 38 9.97 8.75 9.01
C GLN A 38 10.37 10.22 8.85
N SER A 39 10.57 10.69 7.61
CA SER A 39 11.11 12.03 7.35
C SER A 39 10.04 13.07 7.03
N ASN A 40 8.89 12.66 6.50
CA ASN A 40 7.90 13.58 5.92
C ASN A 40 6.49 13.42 6.54
N CYS A 41 6.20 12.31 7.22
CA CYS A 41 4.94 12.13 7.91
C CYS A 41 5.06 12.63 9.36
N LYS A 42 4.15 13.54 9.74
CA LYS A 42 4.06 14.03 11.13
C LYS A 42 3.12 13.12 11.93
N ILE A 43 3.51 11.85 12.07
CA ILE A 43 2.76 10.83 12.80
C ILE A 43 3.60 10.28 13.94
N SER A 44 2.94 9.87 15.03
CA SER A 44 3.56 9.14 16.14
C SER A 44 3.61 7.64 15.86
N GLN A 45 4.34 6.89 16.67
CA GLN A 45 4.40 5.44 16.56
C GLN A 45 3.09 4.73 16.94
N GLU A 46 2.21 5.42 17.66
CA GLU A 46 0.89 4.93 18.07
C GLU A 46 -0.22 5.28 17.08
N ASP A 47 0.06 6.16 16.11
CA ASP A 47 -0.93 6.57 15.13
C ASP A 47 -1.32 5.41 14.20
N PRO A 48 -2.61 5.26 13.86
CA PRO A 48 -3.08 4.16 13.03
C PRO A 48 -2.62 4.31 11.58
N ILE A 49 -2.02 3.23 11.05
CA ILE A 49 -1.53 3.11 9.68
C ILE A 49 -2.23 1.95 8.99
N LEU A 50 -2.74 2.17 7.79
CA LEU A 50 -3.34 1.14 6.93
C LEU A 50 -2.46 0.87 5.70
N ASP A 51 -2.27 -0.40 5.36
CA ASP A 51 -1.73 -0.85 4.07
C ASP A 51 -2.84 -1.52 3.25
N VAL A 52 -3.21 -0.92 2.12
CA VAL A 52 -4.28 -1.40 1.23
C VAL A 52 -3.70 -2.36 0.21
N GLY A 53 -4.21 -3.61 0.18
CA GLY A 53 -3.64 -4.70 -0.59
C GLY A 53 -2.27 -5.10 -0.03
N CYS A 54 -2.23 -5.36 1.27
CA CYS A 54 -0.99 -5.58 2.02
C CYS A 54 -0.20 -6.84 1.63
N GLY A 55 -0.79 -7.75 0.87
CA GLY A 55 -0.17 -8.98 0.41
C GLY A 55 0.40 -9.81 1.57
N ASN A 56 1.70 -10.06 1.55
CA ASN A 56 2.44 -10.77 2.60
C ASN A 56 2.79 -9.89 3.83
N ALA A 57 2.31 -8.66 3.89
CA ALA A 57 2.48 -7.68 4.96
C ALA A 57 3.94 -7.30 5.29
N LEU A 58 4.91 -7.53 4.39
CA LEU A 58 6.32 -7.23 4.67
C LEU A 58 6.57 -5.75 4.99
N LEU A 59 5.84 -4.81 4.36
CA LEU A 59 5.95 -3.38 4.66
C LEU A 59 5.49 -3.07 6.10
N LEU A 60 4.36 -3.63 6.52
CA LEU A 60 3.85 -3.47 7.89
C LEU A 60 4.79 -4.11 8.92
N ILE A 61 5.35 -5.28 8.62
CA ILE A 61 6.34 -5.96 9.47
C ILE A 61 7.57 -5.08 9.68
N GLN A 62 8.05 -4.40 8.63
CA GLN A 62 9.18 -3.47 8.74
C GLN A 62 8.82 -2.25 9.60
N LEU A 63 7.61 -1.69 9.46
CA LEU A 63 7.12 -0.61 10.31
C LEU A 63 7.00 -1.03 11.78
N ALA A 64 6.47 -2.24 12.05
CA ALA A 64 6.40 -2.79 13.40
C ALA A 64 7.79 -2.88 14.06
N LYS A 65 8.81 -3.34 13.32
CA LYS A 65 10.21 -3.42 13.80
C LYS A 65 10.83 -2.04 14.09
N LEU A 66 10.27 -0.97 13.53
CA LEU A 66 10.67 0.42 13.79
C LEU A 66 9.87 1.06 14.95
N GLY A 67 8.99 0.27 15.60
CA GLY A 67 8.27 0.70 16.80
C GLY A 67 6.86 1.24 16.52
N PHE A 68 6.37 1.23 15.26
CA PHE A 68 4.97 1.55 15.01
C PHE A 68 4.08 0.44 15.59
N SER A 69 3.07 0.82 16.37
CA SER A 69 2.31 -0.10 17.23
C SER A 69 0.84 -0.27 16.85
N ASN A 70 0.34 0.49 15.87
CA ASN A 70 -1.07 0.48 15.48
C ASN A 70 -1.19 0.29 13.96
N LEU A 71 -0.92 -0.95 13.52
CA LEU A 71 -0.79 -1.29 12.11
C LEU A 71 -1.94 -2.17 11.62
N TYR A 72 -2.48 -1.82 10.46
CA TYR A 72 -3.56 -2.53 9.80
C TYR A 72 -3.16 -2.90 8.38
N GLY A 73 -3.48 -4.11 7.97
CA GLY A 73 -3.36 -4.58 6.60
C GLY A 73 -4.66 -5.18 6.11
N ILE A 74 -5.08 -4.81 4.92
CA ILE A 74 -6.24 -5.40 4.26
C ILE A 74 -5.83 -5.96 2.90
N ASP A 75 -6.41 -7.09 2.53
CA ASP A 75 -6.26 -7.68 1.20
C ASP A 75 -7.53 -8.47 0.87
N TYR A 76 -7.98 -8.44 -0.39
CA TYR A 76 -9.14 -9.22 -0.80
C TYR A 76 -8.83 -10.71 -0.92
N SER A 77 -7.56 -11.07 -1.02
CA SER A 77 -7.09 -12.45 -1.16
C SER A 77 -6.98 -13.13 0.21
N ALA A 78 -7.89 -14.05 0.50
CA ALA A 78 -7.80 -14.87 1.71
C ALA A 78 -6.46 -15.62 1.84
N PRO A 79 -5.84 -16.19 0.80
CA PRO A 79 -4.48 -16.74 0.87
C PRO A 79 -3.42 -15.72 1.25
N ALA A 80 -3.48 -14.48 0.76
CA ALA A 80 -2.54 -13.41 1.14
C ALA A 80 -2.63 -13.12 2.63
N VAL A 81 -3.84 -12.93 3.16
CA VAL A 81 -4.07 -12.68 4.59
C VAL A 81 -3.59 -13.86 5.45
N LYS A 82 -3.79 -15.11 5.00
CA LYS A 82 -3.28 -16.31 5.69
C LYS A 82 -1.74 -16.34 5.70
N LEU A 83 -1.10 -16.04 4.58
CA LEU A 83 0.35 -15.94 4.48
C LEU A 83 0.88 -14.85 5.42
N ALA A 84 0.35 -13.63 5.34
CA ALA A 84 0.72 -12.51 6.18
C ALA A 84 0.60 -12.85 7.68
N ASN A 85 -0.51 -13.44 8.11
CA ASN A 85 -0.70 -13.89 9.50
C ASN A 85 0.33 -14.94 9.91
N SER A 86 0.69 -15.86 9.02
CA SER A 86 1.71 -16.88 9.30
C SER A 86 3.09 -16.26 9.50
N ILE A 87 3.48 -15.28 8.66
CA ILE A 87 4.74 -14.57 8.77
C ILE A 87 4.80 -13.71 10.04
N VAL A 88 3.73 -12.96 10.32
CA VAL A 88 3.61 -12.11 11.52
C VAL A 88 3.75 -12.97 12.80
N LYS A 89 3.08 -14.11 12.83
CA LYS A 89 3.16 -15.06 13.95
C LYS A 89 4.57 -15.65 14.12
N ASP A 90 5.19 -16.08 13.02
CA ASP A 90 6.57 -16.62 13.03
C ASP A 90 7.57 -15.59 13.58
N GLN A 91 7.43 -14.33 13.21
CA GLN A 91 8.26 -13.24 13.67
C GLN A 91 7.86 -12.69 15.06
N LYS A 92 6.84 -13.25 15.71
CA LYS A 92 6.34 -12.86 17.05
C LYS A 92 5.95 -11.39 17.14
N ILE A 93 5.32 -10.85 16.09
CA ILE A 93 4.82 -9.49 16.03
C ILE A 93 3.34 -9.52 16.45
N GLU A 94 2.93 -8.66 17.38
CA GLU A 94 1.57 -8.67 17.97
C GLU A 94 0.75 -7.41 17.62
N ASN A 95 1.36 -6.42 16.99
CA ASN A 95 0.79 -5.08 16.76
C ASN A 95 0.36 -4.84 15.30
N ILE A 96 0.07 -5.90 14.54
CA ILE A 96 -0.47 -5.84 13.20
C ILE A 96 -1.83 -6.54 13.16
N THR A 97 -2.88 -5.83 12.78
CA THR A 97 -4.21 -6.36 12.51
C THR A 97 -4.35 -6.62 11.01
N LEU A 98 -4.63 -7.87 10.63
CA LEU A 98 -4.79 -8.28 9.22
C LEU A 98 -6.22 -8.76 8.97
N LYS A 99 -6.84 -8.28 7.90
CA LYS A 99 -8.24 -8.59 7.57
C LYS A 99 -8.39 -8.89 6.08
N GLU A 100 -9.13 -9.95 5.75
CA GLU A 100 -9.68 -10.16 4.42
C GLU A 100 -10.74 -9.09 4.16
N PHE A 101 -10.54 -8.29 3.11
CA PHE A 101 -11.38 -7.13 2.83
C PHE A 101 -11.21 -6.70 1.37
N ASP A 102 -12.32 -6.67 0.64
CA ASP A 102 -12.34 -6.12 -0.72
C ASP A 102 -12.55 -4.61 -0.66
N PHE A 103 -11.50 -3.87 -0.98
CA PHE A 103 -11.47 -2.42 -0.87
C PHE A 103 -12.51 -1.70 -1.74
N LEU A 104 -13.02 -2.35 -2.80
CA LEU A 104 -14.02 -1.76 -3.68
C LEU A 104 -15.46 -2.10 -3.31
N THR A 105 -15.69 -3.29 -2.73
CA THR A 105 -17.05 -3.80 -2.51
C THR A 105 -17.49 -3.81 -1.06
N ASP A 106 -16.55 -3.95 -0.12
CA ASP A 106 -16.86 -3.91 1.30
C ASP A 106 -17.05 -2.48 1.81
N ASP A 107 -17.81 -2.32 2.89
CA ASP A 107 -18.05 -1.01 3.50
C ASP A 107 -16.84 -0.58 4.35
N VAL A 108 -16.06 0.37 3.83
CA VAL A 108 -14.86 0.92 4.50
C VAL A 108 -15.16 1.57 5.85
N LYS A 109 -16.41 1.98 6.11
CA LYS A 109 -16.84 2.56 7.39
C LYS A 109 -16.84 1.54 8.53
N THR A 110 -16.66 0.25 8.23
CA THR A 110 -16.44 -0.79 9.22
C THR A 110 -15.01 -0.86 9.74
N LEU A 111 -14.09 -0.13 9.11
CA LEU A 111 -12.71 0.04 9.54
C LEU A 111 -12.56 1.32 10.38
N PRO A 112 -11.53 1.41 11.24
CA PRO A 112 -11.19 2.68 11.88
C PRO A 112 -10.72 3.72 10.86
N THR A 113 -10.56 4.96 11.27
CA THR A 113 -9.88 5.99 10.48
C THR A 113 -8.39 6.00 10.77
N PHE A 114 -7.59 6.41 9.80
CA PHE A 114 -6.13 6.29 9.81
C PHE A 114 -5.43 7.64 9.65
N SER A 115 -4.29 7.80 10.30
CA SER A 115 -3.39 8.94 10.10
C SER A 115 -2.58 8.82 8.81
N LEU A 116 -2.33 7.56 8.38
CA LEU A 116 -1.61 7.26 7.14
C LEU A 116 -2.24 6.04 6.46
N VAL A 117 -2.49 6.17 5.17
CA VAL A 117 -2.87 5.04 4.29
C VAL A 117 -1.75 4.82 3.29
N LEU A 118 -1.35 3.56 3.11
CA LEU A 118 -0.32 3.11 2.19
C LEU A 118 -0.96 2.33 1.04
N ASP A 119 -0.45 2.51 -0.17
CA ASP A 119 -0.72 1.66 -1.33
C ASP A 119 0.58 1.41 -2.09
N LYS A 120 0.92 0.15 -2.27
CA LYS A 120 2.08 -0.27 -3.06
C LYS A 120 1.64 -1.22 -4.18
N GLY A 121 1.07 -0.63 -5.25
CA GLY A 121 0.66 -1.36 -6.46
C GLY A 121 -0.77 -1.89 -6.47
N THR A 122 -1.55 -1.68 -5.42
CA THR A 122 -2.96 -2.10 -5.38
C THR A 122 -3.81 -1.25 -6.32
N TYR A 123 -3.60 0.06 -6.32
CA TYR A 123 -4.26 0.97 -7.26
C TYR A 123 -3.97 0.60 -8.72
N ASP A 124 -2.77 0.12 -9.02
CA ASP A 124 -2.41 -0.35 -10.37
C ASP A 124 -3.35 -1.47 -10.84
N VAL A 125 -3.61 -2.46 -9.98
CA VAL A 125 -4.52 -3.58 -10.29
C VAL A 125 -5.97 -3.12 -10.46
N ILE A 126 -6.42 -2.21 -9.60
CA ILE A 126 -7.79 -1.68 -9.62
C ILE A 126 -8.05 -0.84 -10.87
N SER A 127 -7.05 -0.11 -11.33
CA SER A 127 -7.17 0.92 -12.36
C SER A 127 -6.73 0.49 -13.77
N MET A 128 -6.35 -0.78 -13.97
CA MET A 128 -5.80 -1.29 -15.25
C MET A 128 -6.75 -1.27 -16.44
N ASP A 129 -8.08 -1.25 -16.23
CA ASP A 129 -9.05 -1.21 -17.30
C ASP A 129 -9.54 0.21 -17.58
N ASP A 130 -9.50 0.66 -18.82
CA ASP A 130 -10.00 1.99 -19.25
C ASP A 130 -11.48 2.21 -18.91
N GLU A 131 -12.28 1.15 -18.84
CA GLU A 131 -13.69 1.18 -18.43
C GLU A 131 -13.90 1.39 -16.93
N ASN A 132 -12.83 1.44 -16.12
CA ASN A 132 -12.88 1.43 -14.66
C ASN A 132 -12.88 2.84 -14.00
N LYS A 133 -13.41 3.86 -14.67
CA LYS A 133 -13.54 5.19 -14.04
C LYS A 133 -14.31 5.14 -12.72
N GLU A 134 -15.35 4.32 -12.63
CA GLU A 134 -16.13 4.13 -11.40
C GLU A 134 -15.31 3.49 -10.28
N LYS A 135 -14.51 2.48 -10.60
CA LYS A 135 -13.61 1.85 -9.61
C LYS A 135 -12.55 2.81 -9.09
N ARG A 136 -11.96 3.63 -9.96
CA ARG A 136 -11.00 4.67 -9.56
C ARG A 136 -11.63 5.73 -8.67
N THR A 137 -12.84 6.17 -9.01
CA THR A 137 -13.61 7.11 -8.19
C THR A 137 -13.91 6.49 -6.83
N ARG A 138 -14.43 5.27 -6.80
CA ARG A 138 -14.73 4.54 -5.56
C ARG A 138 -13.49 4.34 -4.69
N TYR A 139 -12.36 3.96 -5.32
CA TYR A 139 -11.08 3.84 -4.62
C TYR A 139 -10.70 5.16 -3.94
N LYS A 140 -10.73 6.27 -4.67
CA LYS A 140 -10.40 7.60 -4.12
C LYS A 140 -11.33 7.99 -2.97
N GLU A 141 -12.63 7.80 -3.13
CA GLU A 141 -13.63 8.07 -2.09
C GLU A 141 -13.33 7.23 -0.83
N ASN A 142 -13.02 5.96 -0.97
CA ASN A 142 -12.68 5.08 0.14
C ASN A 142 -11.38 5.53 0.86
N ILE A 143 -10.35 5.97 0.12
CA ILE A 143 -9.14 6.56 0.74
C ILE A 143 -9.51 7.82 1.55
N ILE A 144 -10.34 8.69 0.99
CA ILE A 144 -10.80 9.92 1.67
C ILE A 144 -11.57 9.59 2.96
N ASP A 145 -12.51 8.62 2.90
CA ASP A 145 -13.33 8.22 4.03
C ASP A 145 -12.51 7.59 5.17
N LEU A 146 -11.46 6.86 4.82
CA LEU A 146 -10.57 6.20 5.79
C LEU A 146 -9.55 7.14 6.44
N LEU A 147 -9.24 8.27 5.81
CA LEU A 147 -8.25 9.20 6.36
C LEU A 147 -8.87 10.16 7.37
N GLN A 148 -8.20 10.31 8.51
CA GLN A 148 -8.45 11.36 9.47
C GLN A 148 -8.29 12.76 8.84
N PRO A 149 -8.81 13.85 9.43
CA PRO A 149 -8.47 15.21 9.02
C PRO A 149 -6.95 15.41 8.98
N ASN A 150 -6.44 15.99 7.89
CA ASN A 150 -5.01 16.13 7.60
C ASN A 150 -4.22 14.80 7.50
N GLY A 151 -4.90 13.66 7.42
CA GLY A 151 -4.27 12.36 7.22
C GLY A 151 -3.52 12.28 5.90
N MET A 152 -2.58 11.35 5.81
CA MET A 152 -1.66 11.23 4.68
C MET A 152 -1.93 9.97 3.87
N PHE A 153 -1.67 10.06 2.56
CA PHE A 153 -1.79 8.95 1.62
C PHE A 153 -0.47 8.80 0.86
N LEU A 154 0.19 7.65 1.01
CA LEU A 154 1.43 7.32 0.29
C LEU A 154 1.15 6.23 -0.72
N ILE A 155 1.23 6.56 -2.00
CA ILE A 155 0.99 5.64 -3.12
C ILE A 155 2.27 5.40 -3.92
N VAL A 156 2.45 4.14 -4.34
CA VAL A 156 3.46 3.73 -5.32
C VAL A 156 2.78 3.00 -6.47
N SER A 157 3.03 3.46 -7.69
CA SER A 157 2.43 2.93 -8.91
C SER A 157 3.48 2.70 -10.00
N CYS A 158 3.31 1.64 -10.79
CA CYS A 158 4.07 1.39 -12.02
C CYS A 158 3.29 1.73 -13.31
N ASN A 159 1.97 1.96 -13.20
CA ASN A 159 1.09 2.19 -14.35
C ASN A 159 0.76 3.67 -14.57
N TRP A 160 0.93 4.50 -13.55
CA TRP A 160 0.54 5.89 -13.56
C TRP A 160 1.75 6.81 -13.37
N THR A 161 1.88 7.81 -14.22
CA THR A 161 2.87 8.88 -14.04
C THR A 161 2.50 9.77 -12.85
N GLN A 162 3.48 10.51 -12.35
CA GLN A 162 3.25 11.51 -11.29
C GLN A 162 2.18 12.53 -11.67
N LEU A 163 2.14 12.97 -12.94
CA LEU A 163 1.16 13.94 -13.43
C LEU A 163 -0.25 13.34 -13.40
N GLU A 164 -0.42 12.12 -13.90
CA GLU A 164 -1.70 11.43 -13.90
C GLU A 164 -2.22 11.16 -12.49
N LEU A 165 -1.33 10.76 -11.55
CA LEU A 165 -1.72 10.63 -10.14
C LEU A 165 -2.15 11.96 -9.54
N ASN A 166 -1.45 13.05 -9.84
CA ASN A 166 -1.83 14.39 -9.38
C ASN A 166 -3.17 14.86 -9.98
N GLU A 167 -3.48 14.52 -11.22
CA GLU A 167 -4.78 14.81 -11.85
C GLU A 167 -5.92 14.00 -11.19
N GLN A 168 -5.65 12.75 -10.80
CA GLN A 168 -6.65 11.87 -10.19
C GLN A 168 -6.95 12.22 -8.73
N PHE A 169 -5.95 12.65 -7.97
CA PHE A 169 -6.07 12.86 -6.52
C PHE A 169 -6.07 14.34 -6.11
N GLY A 170 -5.65 15.27 -6.97
CA GLY A 170 -5.38 16.68 -6.63
C GLY A 170 -6.59 17.52 -6.26
N ASP A 171 -7.81 17.06 -6.47
CA ASP A 171 -9.05 17.72 -6.02
C ASP A 171 -9.33 17.49 -4.52
N ALA A 172 -8.75 16.45 -3.91
CA ALA A 172 -8.94 16.09 -2.51
C ALA A 172 -7.63 16.05 -1.70
N PHE A 173 -6.49 16.12 -2.39
CA PHE A 173 -5.17 15.96 -1.78
C PHE A 173 -4.17 16.98 -2.31
N GLN A 174 -3.26 17.41 -1.45
CA GLN A 174 -2.07 18.17 -1.83
C GLN A 174 -0.82 17.29 -1.79
N VAL A 175 0.10 17.49 -2.75
CA VAL A 175 1.40 16.80 -2.75
C VAL A 175 2.27 17.33 -1.61
N VAL A 176 2.77 16.43 -0.78
CA VAL A 176 3.72 16.73 0.31
C VAL A 176 5.14 16.41 -0.13
N HIS A 177 5.33 15.21 -0.71
CA HIS A 177 6.65 14.76 -1.12
C HIS A 177 6.57 13.75 -2.26
N THR A 178 7.52 13.81 -3.19
CA THR A 178 7.69 12.81 -4.24
C THR A 178 8.97 12.03 -3.97
N ILE A 179 8.85 10.71 -3.84
CA ILE A 179 9.99 9.82 -3.61
C ILE A 179 10.75 9.65 -4.93
N PRO A 180 12.07 9.91 -4.99
CA PRO A 180 12.88 9.65 -6.17
C PRO A 180 12.90 8.15 -6.52
N THR A 181 12.44 7.82 -7.72
CA THR A 181 12.42 6.46 -8.27
C THR A 181 13.45 6.31 -9.38
N PRO A 182 13.89 5.09 -9.72
CA PRO A 182 14.80 4.88 -10.83
C PRO A 182 14.22 5.44 -12.13
N SER A 183 15.03 6.17 -12.87
CA SER A 183 14.68 6.68 -14.20
C SER A 183 15.43 5.92 -15.28
N PHE A 184 14.85 5.81 -16.46
CA PHE A 184 15.51 5.31 -17.66
C PHE A 184 15.45 6.36 -18.75
N GLN A 185 16.43 6.33 -19.65
CA GLN A 185 16.45 7.21 -20.80
C GLN A 185 16.39 6.38 -22.07
N PHE A 186 15.41 6.66 -22.92
CA PHE A 186 15.24 6.00 -24.20
C PHE A 186 14.81 7.02 -25.27
N GLY A 187 15.48 7.03 -26.44
CA GLY A 187 15.12 7.91 -27.55
C GLY A 187 15.12 9.41 -27.21
N GLY A 188 15.93 9.85 -26.25
CA GLY A 188 15.99 11.25 -25.80
C GLY A 188 14.90 11.65 -24.78
N ALA A 189 13.97 10.73 -24.45
CA ALA A 189 12.98 10.92 -23.39
C ALA A 189 13.44 10.25 -22.09
N VAL A 190 13.12 10.88 -20.95
CA VAL A 190 13.36 10.31 -19.61
C VAL A 190 12.02 9.83 -19.07
N GLY A 191 11.98 8.57 -18.63
CA GLY A 191 10.82 7.96 -17.96
C GLY A 191 11.22 7.38 -16.60
N ASN A 192 10.26 7.26 -15.69
CA ASN A 192 10.42 6.57 -14.43
C ASN A 192 9.76 5.20 -14.50
N THR A 193 10.36 4.21 -13.86
CA THR A 193 9.77 2.86 -13.75
C THR A 193 8.63 2.81 -12.73
N LEU A 194 8.64 3.73 -11.77
CA LEU A 194 7.65 3.87 -10.70
C LEU A 194 7.38 5.35 -10.46
N SER A 195 6.16 5.67 -10.06
CA SER A 195 5.78 6.94 -9.44
C SER A 195 5.49 6.68 -7.96
N ALA A 196 6.00 7.52 -7.07
CA ALA A 196 5.81 7.36 -5.64
C ALA A 196 5.57 8.73 -4.98
N THR A 197 4.39 8.93 -4.42
CA THR A 197 3.95 10.25 -3.93
C THR A 197 3.29 10.14 -2.57
N LEU A 198 3.71 11.02 -1.68
CA LEU A 198 3.04 11.30 -0.42
C LEU A 198 2.11 12.49 -0.59
N TYR A 199 0.85 12.28 -0.32
CA TYR A 199 -0.20 13.27 -0.33
C TYR A 199 -0.69 13.56 1.09
N GLN A 200 -1.26 14.74 1.30
CA GLN A 200 -2.03 15.09 2.49
C GLN A 200 -3.47 15.43 2.09
N LYS A 201 -4.43 14.90 2.82
CA LYS A 201 -5.86 15.22 2.67
C LYS A 201 -6.12 16.69 2.96
N LEU A 202 -6.87 17.37 2.06
CA LEU A 202 -7.28 18.77 2.15
C LEU A 202 -8.38 19.00 3.20
#